data_5b447e505a0fb945ab3a9334aa30f552
#
_entry.id   5b447e505a0fb945ab3a9334aa30f552
#
_cell.length_a   1.000
_cell.length_b   1.000
_cell.length_c   1.000
_cell.angle_alpha   90.00
_cell.angle_beta   90.00
_cell.angle_gamma   90.00
#
_symmetry.space_group_name_H-M   'P 1'
#
loop_
_entity.id
_entity.type
_entity.pdbx_description
1 polymer ?
#
loop_
_entity_poly.entity_id
_entity_poly.type
_entity_poly.pdbx_seq_one_letter_code
_entity_poly.pdbx_strand_id
1 'polypeptide(L)'
;RSPSRGLGDVYKRQGLVIGGTIDKYCYVSARFLPNVFKYKHRIVWSKNEVVKHNNQIIHPTVKAVFNYLKINRGLEIHYQGDLQKNSGLGTSSSFCVGLINSLQNLHNKKVTKDILAKTAINIEQKIMKEKCGSQDQIWAAYGGFNSIEFKGKTFNVKKLEISQPKLANLSKNLFLIYTGINKFSHIVEKDKISKLKKNLVHLDKIYNLAKSFKYEIYNNHNFDFVGSILNEYWSIKKSLSRKVSNNKIDEIYNEAIKSGASGGKIIGSGGGGFLLMYCKKKN
;
A
#
# COMPACT_ATOMS: atom_id res chain seq x y z
N ARG A 1 -15.89 4.04 14.95
CA ARG A 1 -15.92 3.87 13.48
C ARG A 1 -14.51 3.99 12.95
N SER A 2 -13.99 2.94 12.32
CA SER A 2 -12.65 2.95 11.70
C SER A 2 -12.65 3.81 10.43
N PRO A 3 -11.80 4.83 10.30
CA PRO A 3 -11.81 5.75 9.16
C PRO A 3 -10.96 5.31 7.97
N SER A 4 -10.56 4.06 7.89
CA SER A 4 -9.41 3.62 7.10
C SER A 4 -9.71 2.65 5.96
N ARG A 5 -10.92 2.63 5.45
CA ARG A 5 -11.25 1.98 4.19
C ARG A 5 -11.07 2.99 3.08
N GLY A 6 -10.76 2.56 1.86
CA GLY A 6 -10.71 3.47 0.73
C GLY A 6 -11.91 4.42 0.80
N LEU A 7 -11.72 5.73 0.61
CA LEU A 7 -12.76 6.74 0.91
C LEU A 7 -14.14 6.39 0.34
N GLY A 8 -14.20 5.74 -0.84
CA GLY A 8 -15.44 5.26 -1.45
C GLY A 8 -16.13 4.12 -0.70
N ASP A 9 -15.34 3.23 -0.09
CA ASP A 9 -15.83 2.09 0.67
C ASP A 9 -16.51 2.52 2.00
N VAL A 10 -15.98 3.56 2.65
CA VAL A 10 -16.52 4.08 3.92
C VAL A 10 -17.96 4.58 3.78
N TYR A 11 -18.30 5.17 2.65
CA TYR A 11 -19.58 5.87 2.49
C TYR A 11 -20.64 5.05 1.76
N LYS A 12 -20.31 4.45 0.61
CA LYS A 12 -21.26 3.65 -0.19
C LYS A 12 -21.20 2.16 0.10
N ARG A 13 -20.34 1.74 1.02
CA ARG A 13 -20.04 0.32 1.30
C ARG A 13 -19.53 -0.45 0.07
N GLN A 14 -19.06 0.26 -0.94
CA GLN A 14 -18.46 -0.30 -2.16
C GLN A 14 -17.23 0.49 -2.54
N GLY A 15 -16.21 -0.19 -3.04
CA GLY A 15 -15.00 0.40 -3.56
C GLY A 15 -14.36 -0.52 -4.58
N LEU A 16 -13.67 0.05 -5.56
CA LEU A 16 -12.90 -0.69 -6.55
C LEU A 16 -11.50 -0.07 -6.64
N VAL A 17 -10.50 -0.93 -6.55
CA VAL A 17 -9.10 -0.55 -6.76
C VAL A 17 -8.48 -1.50 -7.75
N ILE A 18 -7.75 -0.97 -8.70
CA ILE A 18 -6.96 -1.74 -9.66
C ILE A 18 -5.52 -1.33 -9.50
N GLY A 19 -4.63 -2.31 -9.47
CA GLY A 19 -3.21 -2.06 -9.33
C GLY A 19 -2.38 -3.32 -9.27
N GLY A 20 -1.09 -3.12 -9.02
CA GLY A 20 -0.14 -4.21 -8.92
C GLY A 20 0.97 -3.90 -7.95
N THR A 21 1.67 -4.96 -7.57
CA THR A 21 2.91 -4.86 -6.83
C THR A 21 4.07 -4.56 -7.79
N ILE A 22 5.10 -3.94 -7.27
CA ILE A 22 6.35 -3.64 -7.97
C ILE A 22 7.47 -4.58 -7.51
N ASP A 23 8.58 -4.61 -8.22
CA ASP A 23 9.77 -5.41 -7.92
C ASP A 23 10.65 -4.80 -6.81
N LYS A 24 10.03 -4.26 -5.78
CA LYS A 24 10.68 -3.74 -4.58
C LYS A 24 10.14 -4.48 -3.36
N TYR A 25 11.05 -4.99 -2.56
CA TYR A 25 10.74 -5.99 -1.54
C TYR A 25 11.01 -5.49 -0.13
N CYS A 26 10.30 -6.12 0.77
CA CYS A 26 10.53 -6.10 2.19
C CYS A 26 10.95 -7.51 2.61
N TYR A 27 12.14 -7.64 3.15
CA TYR A 27 12.71 -8.90 3.61
C TYR A 27 12.58 -8.99 5.12
N VAL A 28 11.99 -10.09 5.59
CA VAL A 28 11.86 -10.38 7.02
C VAL A 28 12.40 -11.77 7.26
N SER A 29 13.49 -11.87 8.02
CA SER A 29 13.98 -13.14 8.52
C SER A 29 13.64 -13.29 10.00
N ALA A 30 13.28 -14.51 10.40
CA ALA A 30 12.94 -14.86 11.77
C ALA A 30 13.53 -16.21 12.13
N ARG A 31 14.13 -16.29 13.33
CA ARG A 31 14.59 -17.58 13.90
C ARG A 31 14.29 -17.65 15.38
N PHE A 32 14.16 -18.86 15.90
CA PHE A 32 14.16 -19.08 17.34
C PHE A 32 15.55 -18.83 17.92
N LEU A 33 15.59 -18.13 19.05
CA LEU A 33 16.81 -18.01 19.83
C LEU A 33 16.94 -19.18 20.80
N PRO A 34 18.14 -19.81 20.90
CA PRO A 34 18.44 -20.74 21.96
C PRO A 34 18.38 -20.08 23.35
N ASN A 35 18.03 -20.87 24.36
CA ASN A 35 17.89 -20.39 25.74
C ASN A 35 19.18 -19.92 26.41
N VAL A 36 20.34 -20.15 25.79
CA VAL A 36 21.65 -19.70 26.28
C VAL A 36 21.85 -18.19 26.22
N PHE A 37 21.01 -17.47 25.43
CA PHE A 37 21.11 -16.02 25.36
C PHE A 37 20.50 -15.35 26.62
N LYS A 38 21.21 -14.33 27.13
CA LYS A 38 20.77 -13.56 28.30
C LYS A 38 19.53 -12.66 28.05
N TYR A 39 19.03 -12.66 26.83
CA TYR A 39 17.86 -11.90 26.38
C TYR A 39 16.88 -12.81 25.63
N LYS A 40 15.62 -12.41 25.57
CA LYS A 40 14.56 -13.19 24.94
C LYS A 40 14.41 -12.87 23.45
N HIS A 41 14.47 -11.60 23.09
CA HIS A 41 14.30 -11.18 21.70
C HIS A 41 15.40 -10.23 21.25
N ARG A 42 15.79 -10.38 19.98
CA ARG A 42 16.61 -9.43 19.24
C ARG A 42 15.87 -9.01 17.99
N ILE A 43 15.67 -7.70 17.81
CA ILE A 43 14.92 -7.14 16.69
C ILE A 43 15.79 -6.09 16.01
N VAL A 44 16.19 -6.40 14.77
CA VAL A 44 17.11 -5.58 13.96
C VAL A 44 16.34 -4.92 12.82
N TRP A 45 16.35 -3.60 12.83
CA TRP A 45 15.78 -2.73 11.80
C TRP A 45 16.70 -1.51 11.62
N SER A 46 16.23 -0.26 11.56
CA SER A 46 17.11 0.92 11.67
C SER A 46 17.71 1.09 13.09
N LYS A 47 17.27 0.27 14.02
CA LYS A 47 17.78 0.13 15.38
C LYS A 47 18.02 -1.35 15.70
N ASN A 48 18.81 -1.61 16.73
CA ASN A 48 18.99 -2.96 17.29
C ASN A 48 18.36 -2.98 18.69
N GLU A 49 17.28 -3.73 18.85
CA GLU A 49 16.59 -3.90 20.13
C GLU A 49 16.93 -5.27 20.70
N VAL A 50 17.42 -5.31 21.92
CA VAL A 50 17.68 -6.52 22.68
C VAL A 50 16.88 -6.46 23.97
N VAL A 51 15.88 -7.34 24.12
CA VAL A 51 14.88 -7.25 25.18
C VAL A 51 14.64 -8.59 25.87
N LYS A 52 14.28 -8.55 27.15
CA LYS A 52 13.92 -9.73 27.96
C LYS A 52 12.42 -10.04 27.94
N HIS A 53 11.58 -9.06 27.63
CA HIS A 53 10.13 -9.21 27.66
C HIS A 53 9.47 -8.51 26.46
N ASN A 54 8.33 -9.04 25.98
CA ASN A 54 7.60 -8.48 24.84
C ASN A 54 7.17 -7.01 25.04
N ASN A 55 6.87 -6.61 26.28
CA ASN A 55 6.47 -5.25 26.61
C ASN A 55 7.58 -4.21 26.42
N GLN A 56 8.85 -4.63 26.45
CA GLN A 56 10.03 -3.78 26.22
C GLN A 56 10.30 -3.52 24.74
N ILE A 57 9.64 -4.22 23.82
CA ILE A 57 9.80 -4.02 22.38
C ILE A 57 9.35 -2.62 22.02
N ILE A 58 10.22 -1.86 21.35
CA ILE A 58 9.98 -0.48 20.91
C ILE A 58 9.28 -0.45 19.56
N HIS A 59 9.67 -1.35 18.64
CA HIS A 59 9.07 -1.38 17.29
C HIS A 59 7.57 -1.71 17.37
N PRO A 60 6.68 -0.75 17.01
CA PRO A 60 5.25 -0.89 17.33
C PRO A 60 4.60 -2.09 16.63
N THR A 61 4.92 -2.33 15.35
CA THR A 61 4.37 -3.45 14.59
C THR A 61 4.84 -4.80 15.15
N VAL A 62 6.12 -4.92 15.53
CA VAL A 62 6.65 -6.17 16.12
C VAL A 62 5.94 -6.44 17.44
N LYS A 63 5.83 -5.43 18.30
CA LYS A 63 5.12 -5.54 19.58
C LYS A 63 3.66 -5.98 19.40
N ALA A 64 2.96 -5.37 18.46
CA ALA A 64 1.56 -5.69 18.17
C ALA A 64 1.40 -7.12 17.62
N VAL A 65 2.25 -7.54 16.67
CA VAL A 65 2.24 -8.88 16.09
C VAL A 65 2.57 -9.94 17.15
N PHE A 66 3.60 -9.71 17.98
CA PHE A 66 3.99 -10.64 19.05
C PHE A 66 2.86 -10.85 20.06
N ASN A 67 2.21 -9.77 20.49
CA ASN A 67 1.08 -9.86 21.40
C ASN A 67 -0.12 -10.59 20.77
N TYR A 68 -0.42 -10.26 19.51
CA TYR A 68 -1.53 -10.89 18.77
C TYR A 68 -1.31 -12.40 18.57
N LEU A 69 -0.11 -12.80 18.18
CA LEU A 69 0.26 -14.20 17.95
C LEU A 69 0.62 -14.94 19.26
N LYS A 70 0.59 -14.24 20.40
CA LYS A 70 0.96 -14.78 21.72
C LYS A 70 2.37 -15.41 21.73
N ILE A 71 3.34 -14.71 21.14
CA ILE A 71 4.72 -15.18 21.07
C ILE A 71 5.32 -15.22 22.46
N ASN A 72 5.71 -16.41 22.91
CA ASN A 72 6.30 -16.66 24.22
C ASN A 72 7.73 -17.22 24.14
N ARG A 73 8.17 -17.71 22.99
CA ARG A 73 9.53 -18.22 22.74
C ARG A 73 10.45 -17.11 22.25
N GLY A 74 11.75 -17.18 22.60
CA GLY A 74 12.77 -16.24 22.16
C GLY A 74 12.93 -16.20 20.63
N LEU A 75 13.01 -15.01 20.06
CA LEU A 75 13.10 -14.81 18.61
C LEU A 75 14.13 -13.75 18.25
N GLU A 76 14.82 -13.99 17.15
CA GLU A 76 15.58 -12.97 16.43
C GLU A 76 14.87 -12.63 15.13
N ILE A 77 14.63 -11.33 14.90
CA ILE A 77 13.96 -10.77 13.73
C ILE A 77 14.90 -9.79 13.06
N HIS A 78 15.09 -9.90 11.75
CA HIS A 78 15.77 -8.90 10.93
C HIS A 78 14.82 -8.38 9.87
N TYR A 79 14.80 -7.06 9.71
CA TYR A 79 14.04 -6.34 8.68
C TYR A 79 15.00 -5.59 7.77
N GLN A 80 14.81 -5.80 6.47
CA GLN A 80 15.49 -5.07 5.40
C GLN A 80 14.44 -4.68 4.34
N GLY A 81 14.60 -3.53 3.72
CA GLY A 81 13.66 -3.08 2.69
C GLY A 81 14.36 -2.28 1.60
N ASP A 82 13.94 -2.51 0.36
CA ASP A 82 14.46 -1.77 -0.82
C ASP A 82 14.00 -0.31 -0.83
N LEU A 83 12.97 0.02 -0.06
CA LEU A 83 12.36 1.35 -0.01
C LEU A 83 12.35 1.92 1.40
N GLN A 84 12.57 3.22 1.49
CA GLN A 84 12.52 3.93 2.75
C GLN A 84 11.10 3.95 3.35
N LYS A 85 11.04 4.03 4.67
CA LYS A 85 9.80 4.32 5.40
C LYS A 85 9.18 5.62 4.87
N ASN A 86 7.85 5.70 4.87
CA ASN A 86 7.09 6.86 4.38
C ASN A 86 7.23 7.15 2.87
N SER A 87 7.69 6.19 2.07
CA SER A 87 7.69 6.27 0.61
C SER A 87 6.29 6.39 -0.01
N GLY A 88 5.27 5.92 0.70
CA GLY A 88 3.89 5.86 0.22
C GLY A 88 3.58 4.63 -0.63
N LEU A 89 4.48 3.65 -0.65
CA LEU A 89 4.37 2.40 -1.41
C LEU A 89 4.04 1.20 -0.50
N GLY A 90 3.41 1.44 0.65
CA GLY A 90 2.93 0.36 1.52
C GLY A 90 4.01 -0.38 2.32
N THR A 91 5.20 0.21 2.51
CA THR A 91 6.34 -0.46 3.19
C THR A 91 6.01 -0.93 4.60
N SER A 92 5.22 -0.18 5.37
CA SER A 92 4.80 -0.59 6.73
C SER A 92 3.92 -1.84 6.70
N SER A 93 2.92 -1.86 5.82
CA SER A 93 2.01 -3.00 5.68
C SER A 93 2.71 -4.21 5.08
N SER A 94 3.66 -4.01 4.16
CA SER A 94 4.50 -5.11 3.64
C SER A 94 5.33 -5.74 4.74
N PHE A 95 5.90 -4.93 5.64
CA PHE A 95 6.60 -5.45 6.82
C PHE A 95 5.66 -6.22 7.76
N CYS A 96 4.48 -5.67 8.06
CA CYS A 96 3.49 -6.33 8.91
C CYS A 96 3.09 -7.72 8.35
N VAL A 97 2.75 -7.79 7.07
CA VAL A 97 2.38 -9.02 6.37
C VAL A 97 3.56 -10.00 6.35
N GLY A 98 4.77 -9.52 6.00
CA GLY A 98 5.99 -10.34 5.97
C GLY A 98 6.32 -10.93 7.33
N LEU A 99 6.22 -10.14 8.40
CA LEU A 99 6.46 -10.58 9.77
C LEU A 99 5.45 -11.65 10.21
N ILE A 100 4.14 -11.42 9.97
CA ILE A 100 3.11 -12.41 10.30
C ILE A 100 3.38 -13.71 9.55
N ASN A 101 3.66 -13.63 8.25
CA ASN A 101 3.94 -14.80 7.42
C ASN A 101 5.18 -15.57 7.90
N SER A 102 6.28 -14.86 8.17
CA SER A 102 7.52 -15.47 8.67
C SER A 102 7.31 -16.20 10.02
N LEU A 103 6.59 -15.56 10.95
CA LEU A 103 6.31 -16.16 12.25
C LEU A 103 5.37 -17.35 12.18
N GLN A 104 4.33 -17.29 11.34
CA GLN A 104 3.42 -18.43 11.14
C GLN A 104 4.16 -19.62 10.54
N ASN A 105 4.99 -19.40 9.51
CA ASN A 105 5.80 -20.45 8.91
C ASN A 105 6.83 -21.03 9.91
N LEU A 106 7.46 -20.19 10.72
CA LEU A 106 8.39 -20.63 11.78
C LEU A 106 7.72 -21.55 12.80
N HIS A 107 6.41 -21.41 13.01
CA HIS A 107 5.60 -22.29 13.87
C HIS A 107 4.88 -23.40 13.07
N ASN A 108 5.31 -23.69 11.84
CA ASN A 108 4.71 -24.70 10.94
C ASN A 108 3.22 -24.49 10.66
N LYS A 109 2.74 -23.25 10.71
CA LYS A 109 1.36 -22.88 10.40
C LYS A 109 1.27 -22.30 9.00
N LYS A 110 0.66 -23.02 8.07
CA LYS A 110 0.35 -22.48 6.73
C LYS A 110 -0.84 -21.54 6.82
N VAL A 111 -0.68 -20.33 6.31
CA VAL A 111 -1.76 -19.32 6.25
C VAL A 111 -2.06 -18.92 4.82
N THR A 112 -3.32 -18.75 4.50
CA THR A 112 -3.74 -18.28 3.19
C THR A 112 -3.49 -16.77 3.04
N LYS A 113 -3.40 -16.31 1.80
CA LYS A 113 -3.27 -14.88 1.49
C LYS A 113 -4.40 -14.03 2.11
N ASP A 114 -5.61 -14.57 2.13
CA ASP A 114 -6.78 -13.92 2.73
C ASP A 114 -6.63 -13.77 4.24
N ILE A 115 -6.21 -14.82 4.94
CA ILE A 115 -5.94 -14.78 6.38
C ILE A 115 -4.81 -13.80 6.69
N LEU A 116 -3.72 -13.81 5.92
CA LEU A 116 -2.62 -12.85 6.07
C LEU A 116 -3.09 -11.40 5.95
N ALA A 117 -3.82 -11.08 4.89
CA ALA A 117 -4.34 -9.75 4.66
C ALA A 117 -5.28 -9.31 5.79
N LYS A 118 -6.25 -10.14 6.17
CA LYS A 118 -7.20 -9.87 7.25
C LYS A 118 -6.51 -9.69 8.60
N THR A 119 -5.50 -10.51 8.89
CA THR A 119 -4.72 -10.40 10.13
C THR A 119 -3.93 -9.10 10.18
N ALA A 120 -3.22 -8.74 9.10
CA ALA A 120 -2.48 -7.50 9.03
C ALA A 120 -3.39 -6.26 9.15
N ILE A 121 -4.54 -6.26 8.46
CA ILE A 121 -5.56 -5.20 8.59
C ILE A 121 -6.05 -5.09 10.05
N ASN A 122 -6.33 -6.21 10.71
CA ASN A 122 -6.77 -6.21 12.10
C ASN A 122 -5.69 -5.64 13.04
N ILE A 123 -4.44 -6.04 12.84
CA ILE A 123 -3.31 -5.56 13.67
C ILE A 123 -3.13 -4.05 13.48
N GLU A 124 -2.98 -3.58 12.25
CA GLU A 124 -2.72 -2.16 12.00
C GLU A 124 -3.91 -1.27 12.40
N GLN A 125 -5.13 -1.64 12.01
CA GLN A 125 -6.30 -0.77 12.23
C GLN A 125 -6.91 -0.87 13.62
N LYS A 126 -6.95 -2.07 14.22
CA LYS A 126 -7.65 -2.25 15.51
C LYS A 126 -6.69 -2.30 16.69
N ILE A 127 -5.55 -2.99 16.56
CA ILE A 127 -4.61 -3.15 17.67
C ILE A 127 -3.71 -1.92 17.77
N MET A 128 -3.08 -1.53 16.67
CA MET A 128 -2.21 -0.34 16.61
C MET A 128 -3.02 0.95 16.46
N LYS A 129 -4.31 0.87 16.10
CA LYS A 129 -5.21 2.02 15.88
C LYS A 129 -4.69 3.01 14.82
N GLU A 130 -3.96 2.49 13.84
CA GLU A 130 -3.47 3.31 12.74
C GLU A 130 -4.62 3.74 11.80
N LYS A 131 -4.58 4.99 11.36
CA LYS A 131 -5.53 5.54 10.39
C LYS A 131 -5.06 5.25 8.98
N CYS A 132 -5.05 3.96 8.61
CA CYS A 132 -4.63 3.48 7.30
C CYS A 132 -5.77 2.75 6.57
N GLY A 133 -5.68 2.70 5.24
CA GLY A 133 -6.56 1.88 4.38
C GLY A 133 -6.28 0.39 4.54
N SER A 134 -7.09 -0.43 3.86
CA SER A 134 -6.90 -1.88 3.83
C SER A 134 -6.17 -2.37 2.57
N GLN A 135 -5.82 -1.46 1.65
CA GLN A 135 -5.26 -1.81 0.35
C GLN A 135 -3.84 -2.37 0.44
N ASP A 136 -2.98 -1.70 1.20
CA ASP A 136 -1.55 -2.02 1.25
C ASP A 136 -1.31 -3.41 1.83
N GLN A 137 -2.08 -3.80 2.85
CA GLN A 137 -2.02 -5.14 3.45
C GLN A 137 -2.49 -6.22 2.45
N ILE A 138 -3.52 -5.91 1.66
CA ILE A 138 -4.03 -6.83 0.64
C ILE A 138 -2.99 -6.99 -0.48
N TRP A 139 -2.42 -5.89 -0.99
CA TRP A 139 -1.36 -5.95 -2.00
C TRP A 139 -0.15 -6.75 -1.52
N ALA A 140 0.30 -6.51 -0.29
CA ALA A 140 1.44 -7.22 0.28
C ALA A 140 1.18 -8.72 0.44
N ALA A 141 -0.05 -9.13 0.77
CA ALA A 141 -0.40 -10.54 0.95
C ALA A 141 -0.65 -11.29 -0.37
N TYR A 142 -1.28 -10.63 -1.34
CA TYR A 142 -1.69 -11.28 -2.59
C TYR A 142 -0.63 -11.20 -3.68
N GLY A 143 0.08 -10.07 -3.78
CA GLY A 143 1.02 -9.79 -4.88
C GLY A 143 0.34 -9.69 -6.24
N GLY A 144 1.11 -9.45 -7.30
CA GLY A 144 0.66 -9.48 -8.68
C GLY A 144 -0.20 -8.28 -9.09
N PHE A 145 -0.93 -8.43 -10.21
CA PHE A 145 -1.80 -7.40 -10.77
C PHE A 145 -3.27 -7.82 -10.63
N ASN A 146 -4.03 -7.08 -9.84
CA ASN A 146 -5.38 -7.48 -9.42
C ASN A 146 -6.37 -6.31 -9.43
N SER A 147 -7.65 -6.65 -9.35
CA SER A 147 -8.70 -5.77 -8.87
C SER A 147 -9.11 -6.16 -7.46
N ILE A 148 -9.28 -5.18 -6.58
CA ILE A 148 -9.80 -5.36 -5.22
C ILE A 148 -11.16 -4.68 -5.16
N GLU A 149 -12.19 -5.47 -4.94
CA GLU A 149 -13.56 -4.99 -4.73
C GLU A 149 -13.86 -4.98 -3.23
N PHE A 150 -14.22 -3.83 -2.69
CA PHE A 150 -14.62 -3.69 -1.30
C PHE A 150 -16.14 -3.65 -1.19
N LYS A 151 -16.70 -4.42 -0.26
CA LYS A 151 -18.13 -4.39 0.07
C LYS A 151 -18.30 -4.41 1.59
N GLY A 152 -18.59 -3.25 2.14
CA GLY A 152 -18.68 -3.07 3.60
C GLY A 152 -17.39 -3.44 4.33
N LYS A 153 -17.42 -4.51 5.11
CA LYS A 153 -16.24 -4.99 5.88
C LYS A 153 -15.43 -6.05 5.14
N THR A 154 -15.89 -6.49 3.99
CA THR A 154 -15.28 -7.55 3.21
C THR A 154 -14.54 -6.99 1.99
N PHE A 155 -13.62 -7.74 1.48
CA PHE A 155 -12.98 -7.47 0.21
C PHE A 155 -12.92 -8.75 -0.62
N ASN A 156 -12.86 -8.59 -1.94
CA ASN A 156 -12.66 -9.66 -2.88
C ASN A 156 -11.52 -9.28 -3.82
N VAL A 157 -10.53 -10.16 -3.97
CA VAL A 157 -9.37 -9.94 -4.83
C VAL A 157 -9.51 -10.82 -6.05
N LYS A 158 -9.54 -10.20 -7.24
CA LYS A 158 -9.57 -10.91 -8.51
C LYS A 158 -8.31 -10.58 -9.30
N LYS A 159 -7.54 -11.61 -9.63
CA LYS A 159 -6.40 -11.47 -10.54
C LYS A 159 -6.91 -10.95 -11.89
N LEU A 160 -6.23 -9.96 -12.43
CA LEU A 160 -6.50 -9.50 -13.79
C LEU A 160 -5.78 -10.44 -14.77
N GLU A 161 -6.56 -11.15 -15.56
CA GLU A 161 -6.05 -12.09 -16.54
C GLU A 161 -5.57 -11.35 -17.78
N ILE A 162 -4.35 -10.86 -17.71
CA ILE A 162 -3.67 -10.15 -18.79
C ILE A 162 -2.46 -10.96 -19.20
N SER A 163 -2.23 -11.10 -20.50
CA SER A 163 -1.06 -11.81 -21.00
C SER A 163 0.25 -11.16 -20.54
N GLN A 164 1.28 -11.97 -20.33
CA GLN A 164 2.59 -11.48 -19.89
C GLN A 164 3.18 -10.41 -20.82
N PRO A 165 3.13 -10.55 -22.16
CA PRO A 165 3.59 -9.51 -23.07
C PRO A 165 2.83 -8.18 -22.89
N LYS A 166 1.50 -8.25 -22.69
CA LYS A 166 0.66 -7.09 -22.45
C LYS A 166 1.01 -6.40 -21.12
N LEU A 167 1.22 -7.18 -20.06
CA LEU A 167 1.63 -6.65 -18.76
C LEU A 167 3.05 -6.04 -18.80
N ALA A 168 3.99 -6.68 -19.49
CA ALA A 168 5.33 -6.16 -19.70
C ALA A 168 5.33 -4.83 -20.47
N ASN A 169 4.48 -4.72 -21.50
CA ASN A 169 4.29 -3.48 -22.25
C ASN A 169 3.74 -2.36 -21.35
N LEU A 170 2.71 -2.65 -20.54
CA LEU A 170 2.23 -1.67 -19.56
C LEU A 170 3.34 -1.21 -18.61
N SER A 171 4.08 -2.17 -18.06
CA SER A 171 5.16 -1.90 -17.09
C SER A 171 6.28 -1.03 -17.68
N LYS A 172 6.66 -1.27 -18.93
CA LYS A 172 7.72 -0.48 -19.62
C LYS A 172 7.37 1.00 -19.78
N ASN A 173 6.08 1.33 -19.77
CA ASN A 173 5.58 2.70 -19.97
C ASN A 173 5.18 3.38 -18.66
N LEU A 174 5.32 2.70 -17.51
CA LEU A 174 5.05 3.26 -16.19
C LEU A 174 6.35 3.63 -15.49
N PHE A 175 6.40 4.85 -14.96
CA PHE A 175 7.55 5.39 -14.24
C PHE A 175 7.16 5.86 -12.86
N LEU A 176 7.99 5.57 -11.87
CA LEU A 176 7.87 6.08 -10.51
C LEU A 176 8.89 7.19 -10.29
N ILE A 177 8.43 8.40 -10.04
CA ILE A 177 9.28 9.57 -9.77
C ILE A 177 9.18 9.90 -8.29
N TYR A 178 10.29 9.84 -7.57
CA TYR A 178 10.32 10.25 -6.17
C TYR A 178 10.27 11.77 -6.05
N THR A 179 9.33 12.30 -5.29
CA THR A 179 9.12 13.75 -5.14
C THR A 179 10.15 14.43 -4.23
N GLY A 180 10.98 13.67 -3.50
CA GLY A 180 11.87 14.20 -2.49
C GLY A 180 11.14 14.69 -1.21
N ILE A 181 9.84 14.45 -1.11
CA ILE A 181 9.00 14.91 0.01
C ILE A 181 8.60 13.71 0.85
N ASN A 182 8.95 13.73 2.12
CA ASN A 182 8.49 12.74 3.09
C ASN A 182 6.99 12.84 3.30
N LYS A 183 6.31 11.71 3.25
CA LYS A 183 4.87 11.62 3.29
C LYS A 183 4.35 11.49 4.72
N PHE A 184 3.42 12.35 5.10
CA PHE A 184 2.65 12.25 6.34
C PHE A 184 1.21 11.80 6.03
N SER A 185 1.06 10.53 5.67
CA SER A 185 -0.22 9.94 5.21
C SER A 185 -1.39 10.23 6.14
N HIS A 186 -1.17 10.18 7.46
CA HIS A 186 -2.21 10.39 8.47
C HIS A 186 -2.81 11.80 8.43
N ILE A 187 -2.03 12.82 8.06
CA ILE A 187 -2.49 14.22 7.96
C ILE A 187 -3.42 14.38 6.76
N VAL A 188 -3.02 13.81 5.62
CA VAL A 188 -3.81 13.88 4.37
C VAL A 188 -5.11 13.07 4.51
N GLU A 189 -5.02 11.86 5.06
CA GLU A 189 -6.20 11.01 5.28
C GLU A 189 -7.20 11.65 6.26
N LYS A 190 -6.72 12.23 7.35
CA LYS A 190 -7.58 12.94 8.32
C LYS A 190 -8.36 14.08 7.64
N ASP A 191 -7.70 14.87 6.79
CA ASP A 191 -8.35 15.99 6.08
C ASP A 191 -9.38 15.49 5.05
N LYS A 192 -9.06 14.44 4.28
CA LYS A 192 -10.02 13.84 3.34
C LYS A 192 -11.26 13.28 4.04
N ILE A 193 -11.07 12.62 5.19
CA ILE A 193 -12.16 12.05 5.98
C ILE A 193 -13.07 13.14 6.53
N SER A 194 -12.51 14.26 7.03
CA SER A 194 -13.33 15.39 7.54
C SER A 194 -14.20 16.02 6.45
N LYS A 195 -13.82 15.89 5.17
CA LYS A 195 -14.53 16.42 4.01
C LYS A 195 -15.36 15.37 3.27
N LEU A 196 -15.54 14.18 3.84
CA LEU A 196 -16.12 13.02 3.15
C LEU A 196 -17.47 13.32 2.50
N LYS A 197 -18.39 13.97 3.23
CA LYS A 197 -19.73 14.32 2.70
C LYS A 197 -19.66 15.20 1.45
N LYS A 198 -18.74 16.16 1.43
CA LYS A 198 -18.52 17.05 0.28
C LYS A 198 -17.88 16.35 -0.92
N ASN A 199 -17.15 15.27 -0.65
CA ASN A 199 -16.34 14.55 -1.63
C ASN A 199 -17.09 13.37 -2.30
N LEU A 200 -18.36 13.13 -2.00
CA LEU A 200 -19.08 11.97 -2.52
C LEU A 200 -19.10 11.89 -4.05
N VAL A 201 -19.42 12.99 -4.71
CA VAL A 201 -19.44 13.06 -6.19
C VAL A 201 -18.05 12.75 -6.76
N HIS A 202 -16.99 13.24 -6.13
CA HIS A 202 -15.62 12.95 -6.55
C HIS A 202 -15.24 11.48 -6.35
N LEU A 203 -15.71 10.88 -5.27
CA LEU A 203 -15.47 9.44 -5.01
C LEU A 203 -16.22 8.55 -6.00
N ASP A 204 -17.42 8.96 -6.44
CA ASP A 204 -18.14 8.26 -7.49
C ASP A 204 -17.43 8.34 -8.83
N LYS A 205 -16.90 9.51 -9.18
CA LYS A 205 -16.08 9.66 -10.38
C LYS A 205 -14.85 8.74 -10.34
N ILE A 206 -14.14 8.70 -9.21
CA ILE A 206 -12.97 7.80 -9.02
C ILE A 206 -13.38 6.32 -9.18
N TYR A 207 -14.52 5.92 -8.62
CA TYR A 207 -15.04 4.56 -8.76
C TYR A 207 -15.36 4.21 -10.22
N ASN A 208 -15.99 5.13 -10.95
CA ASN A 208 -16.30 4.97 -12.36
C ASN A 208 -15.03 4.92 -13.22
N LEU A 209 -14.02 5.75 -12.93
CA LEU A 209 -12.72 5.66 -13.60
C LEU A 209 -12.04 4.30 -13.39
N ALA A 210 -12.14 3.73 -12.19
CA ALA A 210 -11.62 2.39 -11.94
C ALA A 210 -12.37 1.31 -12.76
N LYS A 211 -13.69 1.46 -12.94
CA LYS A 211 -14.47 0.58 -13.82
C LYS A 211 -14.06 0.73 -15.28
N SER A 212 -13.93 1.96 -15.75
CA SER A 212 -13.47 2.24 -17.13
C SER A 212 -12.09 1.66 -17.36
N PHE A 213 -11.13 1.86 -16.43
CA PHE A 213 -9.82 1.26 -16.52
C PHE A 213 -9.88 -0.27 -16.62
N LYS A 214 -10.74 -0.91 -15.80
CA LYS A 214 -10.91 -2.36 -15.83
C LYS A 214 -11.46 -2.84 -17.18
N TYR A 215 -12.41 -2.11 -17.76
CA TYR A 215 -12.95 -2.39 -19.09
C TYR A 215 -11.88 -2.24 -20.17
N GLU A 216 -11.21 -1.09 -20.21
CA GLU A 216 -10.22 -0.75 -21.21
C GLU A 216 -9.02 -1.72 -21.22
N ILE A 217 -8.58 -2.16 -20.05
CA ILE A 217 -7.41 -3.04 -19.95
C ILE A 217 -7.66 -4.42 -20.55
N TYR A 218 -8.91 -4.86 -20.63
CA TYR A 218 -9.27 -6.11 -21.32
C TYR A 218 -9.51 -5.92 -22.81
N ASN A 219 -10.14 -4.82 -23.19
CA ASN A 219 -10.67 -4.63 -24.56
C ASN A 219 -9.70 -3.90 -25.50
N ASN A 220 -8.76 -3.12 -24.97
CA ASN A 220 -7.78 -2.42 -25.81
C ASN A 220 -6.47 -3.18 -25.98
N HIS A 221 -5.93 -3.11 -27.18
CA HIS A 221 -4.63 -3.72 -27.51
C HIS A 221 -3.45 -2.81 -27.06
N ASN A 222 -3.66 -1.52 -26.97
CA ASN A 222 -2.68 -0.55 -26.51
C ASN A 222 -3.07 0.04 -25.15
N PHE A 223 -2.17 0.78 -24.52
CA PHE A 223 -2.36 1.38 -23.19
C PHE A 223 -2.39 2.91 -23.21
N ASP A 224 -2.67 3.51 -24.37
CA ASP A 224 -2.65 4.99 -24.50
C ASP A 224 -3.71 5.65 -23.58
N PHE A 225 -4.79 4.93 -23.26
CA PHE A 225 -5.82 5.37 -22.32
C PHE A 225 -5.32 5.50 -20.87
N VAL A 226 -4.23 4.83 -20.50
CA VAL A 226 -3.72 4.81 -19.12
C VAL A 226 -3.34 6.22 -18.65
N GLY A 227 -2.62 6.95 -19.49
CA GLY A 227 -2.22 8.32 -19.18
C GLY A 227 -3.40 9.25 -18.93
N SER A 228 -4.41 9.21 -19.80
CA SER A 228 -5.62 10.05 -19.68
C SER A 228 -6.41 9.71 -18.41
N ILE A 229 -6.63 8.43 -18.12
CA ILE A 229 -7.33 8.00 -16.89
C ILE A 229 -6.54 8.40 -15.64
N LEU A 230 -5.22 8.25 -15.63
CA LEU A 230 -4.40 8.66 -14.49
C LEU A 230 -4.43 10.19 -14.28
N ASN A 231 -4.42 10.97 -15.36
CA ASN A 231 -4.51 12.42 -15.32
C ASN A 231 -5.87 12.88 -14.78
N GLU A 232 -6.96 12.31 -15.28
CA GLU A 232 -8.31 12.60 -14.77
C GLU A 232 -8.44 12.22 -13.29
N TYR A 233 -7.98 11.03 -12.93
CA TYR A 233 -7.91 10.60 -11.53
C TYR A 233 -7.13 11.61 -10.67
N TRP A 234 -5.97 12.11 -11.16
CA TRP A 234 -5.14 13.06 -10.43
C TRP A 234 -5.86 14.39 -10.20
N SER A 235 -6.54 14.91 -11.21
CA SER A 235 -7.36 16.11 -11.10
C SER A 235 -8.44 15.96 -10.02
N ILE A 236 -9.19 14.86 -10.05
CA ILE A 236 -10.23 14.58 -9.05
C ILE A 236 -9.62 14.39 -7.66
N LYS A 237 -8.48 13.70 -7.56
CA LYS A 237 -7.82 13.45 -6.28
C LYS A 237 -7.33 14.72 -5.61
N LYS A 238 -6.81 15.69 -6.38
CA LYS A 238 -6.41 17.02 -5.87
C LYS A 238 -7.60 17.77 -5.26
N SER A 239 -8.80 17.64 -5.82
CA SER A 239 -10.01 18.31 -5.28
C SER A 239 -10.50 17.72 -3.95
N LEU A 240 -10.11 16.49 -3.59
CA LEU A 240 -10.50 15.86 -2.31
C LEU A 240 -9.91 16.58 -1.08
N SER A 241 -8.72 17.18 -1.22
CA SER A 241 -8.05 17.89 -0.13
C SER A 241 -6.87 18.72 -0.67
N ARG A 242 -6.73 19.93 -0.19
CA ARG A 242 -5.56 20.79 -0.49
C ARG A 242 -4.21 20.18 -0.04
N LYS A 243 -4.24 19.17 0.85
CA LYS A 243 -3.05 18.47 1.35
C LYS A 243 -2.59 17.33 0.44
N VAL A 244 -3.33 17.03 -0.63
CA VAL A 244 -2.98 15.98 -1.60
C VAL A 244 -1.82 16.39 -2.50
N SER A 245 -1.71 17.67 -2.85
CA SER A 245 -0.59 18.23 -3.63
C SER A 245 -0.02 19.47 -2.97
N ASN A 246 1.10 19.94 -3.51
CA ASN A 246 1.74 21.21 -3.21
C ASN A 246 2.52 21.67 -4.45
N ASN A 247 3.06 22.90 -4.42
CA ASN A 247 3.77 23.51 -5.56
C ASN A 247 4.87 22.60 -6.10
N LYS A 248 5.71 22.01 -5.25
CA LYS A 248 6.80 21.14 -5.68
C LYS A 248 6.31 19.87 -6.38
N ILE A 249 5.22 19.27 -5.89
CA ILE A 249 4.61 18.10 -6.54
C ILE A 249 4.04 18.49 -7.90
N ASP A 250 3.35 19.63 -7.98
CA ASP A 250 2.75 20.12 -9.22
C ASP A 250 3.83 20.53 -10.23
N GLU A 251 4.95 21.11 -9.81
CA GLU A 251 6.12 21.39 -10.66
C GLU A 251 6.70 20.11 -11.27
N ILE A 252 6.97 19.08 -10.44
CA ILE A 252 7.50 17.80 -10.92
C ILE A 252 6.51 17.13 -11.89
N TYR A 253 5.21 17.19 -11.56
CA TYR A 253 4.17 16.65 -12.43
C TYR A 253 4.16 17.35 -13.80
N ASN A 254 4.16 18.68 -13.80
CA ASN A 254 4.14 19.48 -15.02
C ASN A 254 5.40 19.26 -15.87
N GLU A 255 6.59 19.17 -15.25
CA GLU A 255 7.81 18.84 -15.96
C GLU A 255 7.76 17.43 -16.59
N ALA A 256 7.19 16.44 -15.89
CA ALA A 256 7.01 15.12 -16.48
C ALA A 256 6.05 15.15 -17.69
N ILE A 257 4.97 15.93 -17.65
CA ILE A 257 4.06 16.13 -18.79
C ILE A 257 4.79 16.80 -19.97
N LYS A 258 5.53 17.88 -19.73
CA LYS A 258 6.32 18.56 -20.78
C LYS A 258 7.37 17.63 -21.41
N SER A 259 7.93 16.71 -20.61
CA SER A 259 8.89 15.70 -21.06
C SER A 259 8.26 14.52 -21.80
N GLY A 260 6.94 14.54 -22.05
CA GLY A 260 6.25 13.55 -22.87
C GLY A 260 5.41 12.52 -22.11
N ALA A 261 5.23 12.65 -20.79
CA ALA A 261 4.26 11.83 -20.08
C ALA A 261 2.83 12.25 -20.48
N SER A 262 1.97 11.28 -20.76
CA SER A 262 0.56 11.54 -21.13
C SER A 262 -0.36 11.69 -19.92
N GLY A 263 0.14 11.40 -18.71
CA GLY A 263 -0.59 11.58 -17.46
C GLY A 263 0.03 10.79 -16.32
N GLY A 264 -0.49 11.04 -15.13
CA GLY A 264 0.03 10.41 -13.92
C GLY A 264 -0.75 10.78 -12.67
N LYS A 265 -0.30 10.29 -11.54
CA LYS A 265 -0.87 10.60 -10.22
C LYS A 265 0.12 10.37 -9.10
N ILE A 266 -0.07 11.04 -7.97
CA ILE A 266 0.65 10.66 -6.75
C ILE A 266 0.08 9.36 -6.17
N ILE A 267 0.97 8.46 -5.73
CA ILE A 267 0.57 7.17 -5.15
C ILE A 267 0.14 7.33 -3.68
N GLY A 268 -0.76 6.48 -3.23
CA GLY A 268 -1.29 6.41 -1.86
C GLY A 268 -2.12 7.64 -1.49
N SER A 269 -1.95 8.20 -0.28
CA SER A 269 -2.79 9.31 0.23
C SER A 269 -2.59 10.64 -0.49
N GLY A 270 -1.41 10.91 -1.01
CA GLY A 270 -0.95 12.20 -1.50
C GLY A 270 -0.02 12.90 -0.50
N GLY A 271 0.38 14.13 -0.81
CA GLY A 271 1.23 14.98 0.04
C GLY A 271 2.73 14.71 -0.04
N GLY A 272 3.17 13.75 -0.84
CA GLY A 272 4.57 13.34 -1.00
C GLY A 272 4.72 11.90 -1.45
N GLY A 273 5.94 11.39 -1.44
CA GLY A 273 6.26 10.04 -1.89
C GLY A 273 6.52 9.96 -3.38
N PHE A 274 5.84 9.08 -4.11
CA PHE A 274 6.07 8.83 -5.53
C PHE A 274 4.91 9.29 -6.42
N LEU A 275 5.26 9.90 -7.54
CA LEU A 275 4.38 10.07 -8.69
C LEU A 275 4.49 8.85 -9.59
N LEU A 276 3.35 8.28 -9.98
CA LEU A 276 3.24 7.29 -11.04
C LEU A 276 2.90 8.03 -12.33
N MET A 277 3.77 7.97 -13.32
CA MET A 277 3.59 8.60 -14.63
C MET A 277 3.49 7.54 -15.71
N TYR A 278 2.65 7.76 -16.70
CA TYR A 278 2.61 6.98 -17.92
C TYR A 278 3.24 7.78 -19.05
N CYS A 279 4.26 7.19 -19.64
CA CYS A 279 4.98 7.77 -20.79
C CYS A 279 5.21 6.68 -21.81
N LYS A 280 4.60 6.80 -22.98
CA LYS A 280 4.82 5.86 -24.09
C LYS A 280 6.23 6.04 -24.61
N LYS A 281 7.03 4.98 -24.54
CA LYS A 281 8.36 5.00 -25.20
C LYS A 281 8.14 5.19 -26.70
N LYS A 282 8.79 6.20 -27.26
CA LYS A 282 8.97 6.29 -28.71
C LYS A 282 9.90 5.13 -29.10
N ASN A 283 9.49 4.35 -30.10
CA ASN A 283 10.33 3.30 -30.69
C ASN A 283 11.58 3.91 -31.31
#